data_fca54e69b3003e67488d2d0db2ce5957
#
_entry.id   fca54e69b3003e67488d2d0db2ce5957
#
_cell.length_a   1.000
_cell.length_b   1.000
_cell.length_c   1.000
_cell.angle_alpha   90.00
_cell.angle_beta   90.00
_cell.angle_gamma   90.00
#
_symmetry.space_group_name_H-M   'P 1'
#
loop_
_entity.id
_entity.type
_entity.pdbx_description
1 polymer ?
#
loop_
_entity_poly.entity_id
_entity_poly.type
_entity_poly.pdbx_seq_one_letter_code
_entity_poly.pdbx_strand_id
1 'polypeptide(L)'
;GVARKNIEDWDAYCVQLRELMGYESKLTRQLYDTARRNPQRVVFAEGSHPNMLKAAVEAKAEGICHPIVLGNDETIEKLAKELDLSLEGIEIVNLRHPNEAARRERYARILSEKRARQGATYEEANDKMFERNYFGMMMVETGDADAFITGLYTKYSNTIKVAKEVIGIQPQYKHFGTMHILNSKKGTYFLADTLINRHPNAETLIDIAKLSEHTVRFFNHTPVMAMLSYSNFGADTEGSPVSVHEAVEYMQQN
;
A
#
# COMPACT_ATOMS: atom_id res chain seq x y z
N GLY A 1 10.67 27.42 -36.71
CA GLY A 1 9.41 28.05 -36.42
C GLY A 1 9.53 28.97 -35.23
N VAL A 2 9.01 30.17 -35.33
CA VAL A 2 9.01 31.14 -34.23
C VAL A 2 7.63 31.03 -33.54
N ALA A 3 7.64 30.81 -32.21
CA ALA A 3 6.41 30.83 -31.42
C ALA A 3 5.71 32.19 -31.59
N ARG A 4 4.44 32.19 -32.01
CA ARG A 4 3.69 33.42 -32.32
C ARG A 4 2.73 33.85 -31.20
N LYS A 5 2.57 33.01 -30.15
CA LYS A 5 1.72 33.31 -28.99
C LYS A 5 2.52 33.11 -27.72
N ASN A 6 2.35 34.01 -26.79
CA ASN A 6 2.85 33.83 -25.43
C ASN A 6 2.05 32.74 -24.74
N ILE A 7 2.69 31.99 -23.88
CA ILE A 7 2.04 31.02 -23.00
C ILE A 7 1.51 31.83 -21.81
N GLU A 8 0.20 31.93 -21.70
CA GLU A 8 -0.46 32.70 -20.63
C GLU A 8 -0.44 31.96 -19.30
N ASP A 9 -0.52 30.63 -19.36
CA ASP A 9 -0.46 29.74 -18.20
C ASP A 9 0.58 28.64 -18.45
N TRP A 10 1.74 28.78 -17.81
CA TRP A 10 2.83 27.84 -17.93
C TRP A 10 2.51 26.48 -17.29
N ASP A 11 1.75 26.45 -16.21
CA ASP A 11 1.40 25.21 -15.52
C ASP A 11 0.43 24.39 -16.37
N ALA A 12 -0.62 25.03 -16.90
CA ALA A 12 -1.53 24.37 -17.85
C ALA A 12 -0.82 23.90 -19.13
N TYR A 13 0.15 24.68 -19.65
CA TYR A 13 0.93 24.27 -20.80
C TYR A 13 1.86 23.08 -20.50
N CYS A 14 2.51 23.05 -19.34
CA CYS A 14 3.33 21.92 -18.92
C CYS A 14 2.50 20.65 -18.74
N VAL A 15 1.28 20.77 -18.20
CA VAL A 15 0.33 19.66 -18.12
C VAL A 15 -0.02 19.14 -19.52
N GLN A 16 -0.35 20.02 -20.47
CA GLN A 16 -0.62 19.66 -21.86
C GLN A 16 0.57 18.98 -22.55
N LEU A 17 1.80 19.47 -22.31
CA LEU A 17 3.00 18.85 -22.86
C LEU A 17 3.22 17.44 -22.30
N ARG A 18 3.04 17.24 -21.00
CA ARG A 18 3.13 15.92 -20.38
C ARG A 18 2.08 14.96 -20.94
N GLU A 19 0.87 15.46 -21.20
CA GLU A 19 -0.19 14.70 -21.86
C GLU A 19 0.19 14.26 -23.29
N LEU A 20 0.74 15.17 -24.07
CA LEU A 20 1.16 14.91 -25.45
C LEU A 20 2.37 13.97 -25.52
N MET A 21 3.28 14.06 -24.57
CA MET A 21 4.45 13.19 -24.52
C MET A 21 4.14 11.78 -24.03
N GLY A 22 2.94 11.54 -23.51
CA GLY A 22 2.47 10.20 -23.11
C GLY A 22 3.23 9.57 -21.93
N TYR A 23 3.94 10.37 -21.14
CA TYR A 23 4.73 9.88 -20.02
C TYR A 23 3.88 9.49 -18.79
N GLU A 24 2.66 10.04 -18.67
CA GLU A 24 1.75 9.70 -17.56
C GLU A 24 0.42 9.19 -18.09
N SER A 25 -0.02 8.07 -17.54
CA SER A 25 -1.37 7.58 -17.83
C SER A 25 -2.43 8.46 -17.17
N LYS A 26 -3.65 8.42 -17.70
CA LYS A 26 -4.82 9.11 -17.10
C LYS A 26 -4.99 8.74 -15.62
N LEU A 27 -4.75 7.47 -15.27
CA LEU A 27 -4.84 6.99 -13.90
C LEU A 27 -3.79 7.67 -12.99
N THR A 28 -2.53 7.72 -13.42
CA THR A 28 -1.45 8.33 -12.64
C THR A 28 -1.77 9.78 -12.31
N ARG A 29 -2.22 10.57 -13.29
CA ARG A 29 -2.63 11.96 -13.06
C ARG A 29 -3.77 12.09 -12.05
N GLN A 30 -4.81 11.28 -12.19
CA GLN A 30 -5.93 11.29 -11.24
C GLN A 30 -5.47 10.97 -9.82
N LEU A 31 -4.53 10.04 -9.66
CA LEU A 31 -3.96 9.69 -8.36
C LEU A 31 -3.19 10.87 -7.76
N TYR A 32 -2.31 11.51 -8.53
CA TYR A 32 -1.55 12.68 -8.06
C TYR A 32 -2.47 13.84 -7.69
N ASP A 33 -3.45 14.16 -8.53
CA ASP A 33 -4.41 15.23 -8.26
C ASP A 33 -5.24 14.95 -7.00
N THR A 34 -5.66 13.70 -6.80
CA THR A 34 -6.41 13.30 -5.61
C THR A 34 -5.54 13.36 -4.35
N ALA A 35 -4.31 12.86 -4.42
CA ALA A 35 -3.37 12.87 -3.32
C ALA A 35 -3.00 14.31 -2.90
N ARG A 36 -2.74 15.21 -3.87
CA ARG A 36 -2.44 16.63 -3.59
C ARG A 36 -3.60 17.39 -2.95
N ARG A 37 -4.85 17.03 -3.24
CA ARG A 37 -6.03 17.66 -2.62
C ARG A 37 -6.21 17.28 -1.16
N ASN A 38 -5.78 16.09 -0.79
CA ASN A 38 -5.89 15.56 0.57
C ASN A 38 -4.68 14.68 0.90
N PRO A 39 -3.49 15.27 1.09
CA PRO A 39 -2.28 14.51 1.35
C PRO A 39 -2.39 13.76 2.69
N GLN A 40 -2.18 12.46 2.64
CA GLN A 40 -2.26 11.58 3.79
C GLN A 40 -0.91 11.47 4.51
N ARG A 41 -0.95 11.09 5.80
CA ARG A 41 0.26 10.77 6.57
C ARG A 41 0.71 9.36 6.23
N VAL A 42 1.88 9.25 5.59
CA VAL A 42 2.39 7.98 5.10
C VAL A 42 3.66 7.60 5.83
N VAL A 43 3.66 6.44 6.46
CA VAL A 43 4.83 5.90 7.15
C VAL A 43 5.73 5.15 6.18
N PHE A 44 6.98 5.57 6.08
CA PHE A 44 8.06 4.94 5.32
C PHE A 44 8.96 4.16 6.30
N ALA A 45 8.86 2.84 6.29
CA ALA A 45 9.44 1.99 7.35
C ALA A 45 10.97 1.94 7.36
N GLU A 46 11.61 2.02 6.21
CA GLU A 46 13.05 1.83 6.07
C GLU A 46 13.78 3.14 5.78
N GLY A 47 13.67 4.13 6.68
CA GLY A 47 14.27 5.46 6.50
C GLY A 47 15.77 5.49 6.30
N SER A 48 16.48 4.48 6.77
CA SER A 48 17.93 4.34 6.56
C SER A 48 18.27 3.79 5.15
N HIS A 49 17.28 3.46 4.32
CA HIS A 49 17.53 2.99 2.97
C HIS A 49 17.49 4.16 1.98
N PRO A 50 18.52 4.34 1.12
CA PRO A 50 18.61 5.49 0.21
C PRO A 50 17.37 5.70 -0.67
N ASN A 51 16.84 4.62 -1.26
CA ASN A 51 15.67 4.71 -2.13
C ASN A 51 14.39 5.08 -1.36
N MET A 52 14.24 4.59 -0.12
CA MET A 52 13.09 4.92 0.70
C MET A 52 13.11 6.40 1.11
N LEU A 53 14.29 6.90 1.52
CA LEU A 53 14.45 8.30 1.89
C LEU A 53 14.23 9.24 0.69
N LYS A 54 14.78 8.90 -0.49
CA LYS A 54 14.53 9.64 -1.73
C LYS A 54 13.03 9.68 -2.07
N ALA A 55 12.34 8.54 -2.00
CA ALA A 55 10.91 8.46 -2.27
C ALA A 55 10.08 9.31 -1.29
N ALA A 56 10.43 9.32 0.00
CA ALA A 56 9.75 10.15 0.99
C ALA A 56 9.95 11.65 0.73
N VAL A 57 11.19 12.06 0.40
CA VAL A 57 11.52 13.46 0.06
C VAL A 57 10.80 13.89 -1.22
N GLU A 58 10.81 13.07 -2.26
CA GLU A 58 10.12 13.34 -3.53
C GLU A 58 8.61 13.44 -3.34
N ALA A 59 8.00 12.50 -2.61
CA ALA A 59 6.58 12.52 -2.30
C ALA A 59 6.16 13.77 -1.52
N LYS A 60 7.03 14.26 -0.61
CA LYS A 60 6.83 15.53 0.08
C LYS A 60 6.93 16.72 -0.86
N ALA A 61 7.97 16.77 -1.68
CA ALA A 61 8.18 17.86 -2.65
C ALA A 61 7.04 17.96 -3.67
N GLU A 62 6.50 16.81 -4.09
CA GLU A 62 5.34 16.73 -4.97
C GLU A 62 3.99 17.05 -4.29
N GLY A 63 3.97 17.17 -2.97
CA GLY A 63 2.78 17.47 -2.19
C GLY A 63 1.75 16.34 -2.13
N ILE A 64 2.15 15.10 -2.38
CA ILE A 64 1.24 13.94 -2.45
C ILE A 64 1.02 13.25 -1.10
N CYS A 65 1.89 13.50 -0.10
CA CYS A 65 1.71 12.99 1.25
C CYS A 65 2.46 13.83 2.29
N HIS A 66 2.16 13.54 3.56
CA HIS A 66 2.95 13.95 4.72
C HIS A 66 3.79 12.75 5.17
N PRO A 67 5.07 12.66 4.77
CA PRO A 67 5.88 11.49 5.08
C PRO A 67 6.31 11.46 6.55
N ILE A 68 6.22 10.27 7.14
CA ILE A 68 6.77 9.92 8.45
C ILE A 68 7.81 8.82 8.20
N VAL A 69 9.06 9.06 8.53
CA VAL A 69 10.16 8.15 8.22
C VAL A 69 10.62 7.46 9.50
N LEU A 70 10.56 6.12 9.53
CA LEU A 70 11.02 5.36 10.69
C LEU A 70 12.52 5.05 10.59
N GLY A 71 13.26 5.37 11.65
CA GLY A 71 14.66 5.02 11.73
C GLY A 71 15.44 5.81 12.79
N ASN A 72 16.74 5.60 12.82
CA ASN A 72 17.62 6.36 13.71
C ASN A 72 17.89 7.74 13.10
N ASP A 73 17.67 8.77 13.88
CA ASP A 73 17.79 10.19 13.47
C ASP A 73 19.14 10.50 12.85
N GLU A 74 20.22 10.17 13.57
CA GLU A 74 21.59 10.44 13.12
C GLU A 74 21.93 9.74 11.79
N THR A 75 21.44 8.50 11.64
CA THR A 75 21.65 7.72 10.41
C THR A 75 20.92 8.33 9.24
N ILE A 76 19.66 8.76 9.45
CA ILE A 76 18.84 9.39 8.40
C ILE A 76 19.42 10.75 8.01
N GLU A 77 19.80 11.58 9.00
CA GLU A 77 20.41 12.89 8.74
C GLU A 77 21.73 12.77 7.97
N LYS A 78 22.59 11.81 8.36
CA LYS A 78 23.82 11.53 7.65
C LYS A 78 23.57 11.11 6.21
N LEU A 79 22.63 10.19 6.01
CA LEU A 79 22.25 9.71 4.67
C LEU A 79 21.65 10.84 3.82
N ALA A 80 20.83 11.71 4.40
CA ALA A 80 20.27 12.86 3.70
C ALA A 80 21.36 13.83 3.23
N LYS A 81 22.36 14.11 4.08
CA LYS A 81 23.54 14.93 3.70
C LYS A 81 24.35 14.30 2.59
N GLU A 82 24.61 12.99 2.64
CA GLU A 82 25.34 12.26 1.60
C GLU A 82 24.60 12.26 0.26
N LEU A 83 23.27 12.32 0.26
CA LEU A 83 22.43 12.30 -0.93
C LEU A 83 21.95 13.69 -1.38
N ASP A 84 22.38 14.74 -0.68
CA ASP A 84 21.94 16.14 -0.90
C ASP A 84 20.40 16.29 -0.88
N LEU A 85 19.75 15.68 0.14
CA LEU A 85 18.30 15.69 0.34
C LEU A 85 17.91 16.61 1.48
N SER A 86 16.86 17.41 1.29
CA SER A 86 16.23 18.20 2.36
C SER A 86 15.24 17.36 3.16
N LEU A 87 15.37 17.38 4.47
CA LEU A 87 14.43 16.74 5.40
C LEU A 87 13.36 17.71 5.91
N GLU A 88 13.25 18.90 5.34
CA GLU A 88 12.27 19.90 5.76
C GLU A 88 10.83 19.39 5.62
N GLY A 89 10.09 19.43 6.71
CA GLY A 89 8.71 18.98 6.76
C GLY A 89 8.52 17.46 6.69
N ILE A 90 9.57 16.68 6.94
CA ILE A 90 9.54 15.23 7.10
C ILE A 90 9.64 14.91 8.59
N GLU A 91 8.67 14.18 9.12
CA GLU A 91 8.72 13.67 10.49
C GLU A 91 9.63 12.43 10.54
N ILE A 92 10.63 12.46 11.42
CA ILE A 92 11.49 11.29 11.70
C ILE A 92 11.05 10.71 13.04
N VAL A 93 10.77 9.42 13.06
CA VAL A 93 10.37 8.69 14.26
C VAL A 93 11.36 7.58 14.54
N ASN A 94 12.16 7.79 15.58
CA ASN A 94 13.07 6.77 16.09
C ASN A 94 12.36 5.95 17.18
N LEU A 95 11.79 4.84 16.76
CA LEU A 95 11.01 3.97 17.65
C LEU A 95 11.78 3.46 18.90
N ARG A 96 13.11 3.62 18.93
CA ARG A 96 13.95 3.26 20.11
C ARG A 96 14.20 4.44 21.02
N HIS A 97 13.89 5.66 20.58
CA HIS A 97 14.13 6.85 21.38
C HIS A 97 13.22 6.87 22.63
N PRO A 98 13.70 7.37 23.79
CA PRO A 98 12.90 7.48 25.01
C PRO A 98 11.58 8.25 24.83
N ASN A 99 11.56 9.27 23.97
CA ASN A 99 10.34 10.05 23.69
C ASN A 99 9.20 9.21 23.11
N GLU A 100 9.50 8.08 22.47
CA GLU A 100 8.52 7.15 21.93
C GLU A 100 8.03 6.10 22.94
N ALA A 101 8.50 6.14 24.19
CA ALA A 101 8.13 5.16 25.22
C ALA A 101 6.61 5.11 25.45
N ALA A 102 5.97 6.26 25.64
CA ALA A 102 4.53 6.34 25.86
C ALA A 102 3.72 5.83 24.65
N ARG A 103 4.20 6.09 23.41
CA ARG A 103 3.59 5.58 22.18
C ARG A 103 3.74 4.06 22.08
N ARG A 104 4.93 3.52 22.37
CA ARG A 104 5.17 2.06 22.41
C ARG A 104 4.26 1.38 23.43
N GLU A 105 4.16 1.89 24.66
CA GLU A 105 3.29 1.34 25.70
C GLU A 105 1.81 1.33 25.28
N ARG A 106 1.33 2.43 24.69
CA ARG A 106 -0.04 2.52 24.16
C ARG A 106 -0.29 1.46 23.09
N TYR A 107 0.63 1.34 22.13
CA TYR A 107 0.51 0.37 21.03
C TYR A 107 0.58 -1.07 21.54
N ALA A 108 1.50 -1.36 22.46
CA ALA A 108 1.63 -2.68 23.07
C ALA A 108 0.36 -3.10 23.79
N ARG A 109 -0.29 -2.20 24.53
CA ARG A 109 -1.55 -2.45 25.21
C ARG A 109 -2.66 -2.79 24.22
N ILE A 110 -2.84 -1.95 23.20
CA ILE A 110 -3.85 -2.16 22.16
C ILE A 110 -3.62 -3.49 21.43
N LEU A 111 -2.37 -3.80 21.04
CA LEU A 111 -2.04 -5.04 20.35
C LEU A 111 -2.29 -6.26 21.24
N SER A 112 -1.89 -6.24 22.52
CA SER A 112 -2.10 -7.34 23.45
C SER A 112 -3.61 -7.59 23.70
N GLU A 113 -4.41 -6.54 23.87
CA GLU A 113 -5.87 -6.64 24.02
C GLU A 113 -6.52 -7.21 22.75
N LYS A 114 -6.15 -6.70 21.57
CA LYS A 114 -6.64 -7.18 20.26
C LYS A 114 -6.32 -8.66 20.02
N ARG A 115 -5.19 -9.12 20.52
CA ARG A 115 -4.66 -10.48 20.32
C ARG A 115 -4.77 -11.37 21.59
N ALA A 116 -5.49 -10.95 22.61
CA ALA A 116 -5.62 -11.69 23.87
C ALA A 116 -6.14 -13.12 23.68
N ARG A 117 -7.13 -13.31 22.77
CA ARG A 117 -7.68 -14.64 22.47
C ARG A 117 -6.70 -15.57 21.76
N GLN A 118 -5.62 -15.03 21.17
CA GLN A 118 -4.53 -15.78 20.55
C GLN A 118 -3.33 -15.95 21.50
N GLY A 119 -3.50 -15.58 22.77
CA GLY A 119 -2.49 -15.77 23.82
C GLY A 119 -1.40 -14.71 23.87
N ALA A 120 -1.56 -13.56 23.17
CA ALA A 120 -0.56 -12.49 23.21
C ALA A 120 -0.51 -11.84 24.59
N THR A 121 0.69 -11.75 25.18
CA THR A 121 0.94 -11.03 26.41
C THR A 121 1.32 -9.57 26.14
N TYR A 122 1.20 -8.73 27.17
CA TYR A 122 1.65 -7.34 27.07
C TYR A 122 3.16 -7.25 26.81
N GLU A 123 3.96 -8.10 27.47
CA GLU A 123 5.42 -8.12 27.33
C GLU A 123 5.84 -8.45 25.90
N GLU A 124 5.26 -9.51 25.32
CA GLU A 124 5.49 -9.86 23.90
C GLU A 124 5.06 -8.73 22.95
N ALA A 125 3.91 -8.10 23.22
CA ALA A 125 3.44 -6.99 22.41
C ALA A 125 4.37 -5.77 22.53
N ASN A 126 4.88 -5.48 23.72
CA ASN A 126 5.82 -4.39 23.95
C ASN A 126 7.16 -4.63 23.23
N ASP A 127 7.68 -5.84 23.25
CA ASP A 127 8.91 -6.20 22.53
C ASP A 127 8.72 -6.01 21.00
N LYS A 128 7.55 -6.37 20.48
CA LYS A 128 7.21 -6.15 19.06
C LYS A 128 7.20 -4.67 18.67
N MET A 129 6.97 -3.75 19.60
CA MET A 129 7.00 -2.31 19.29
C MET A 129 8.40 -1.78 18.98
N PHE A 130 9.45 -2.57 19.19
CA PHE A 130 10.81 -2.27 18.71
C PHE A 130 11.08 -2.76 17.28
N GLU A 131 10.09 -3.39 16.64
CA GLU A 131 10.13 -3.81 15.24
C GLU A 131 9.38 -2.79 14.36
N ARG A 132 10.04 -2.30 13.31
CA ARG A 132 9.50 -1.26 12.41
C ARG A 132 8.12 -1.58 11.84
N ASN A 133 7.90 -2.82 11.42
CA ASN A 133 6.64 -3.21 10.80
C ASN A 133 5.49 -3.20 11.82
N TYR A 134 5.72 -3.69 13.05
CA TYR A 134 4.71 -3.62 14.10
C TYR A 134 4.41 -2.18 14.49
N PHE A 135 5.45 -1.40 14.79
CA PHE A 135 5.28 0.00 15.19
C PHE A 135 4.56 0.82 14.11
N GLY A 136 5.03 0.75 12.86
CA GLY A 136 4.44 1.52 11.76
C GLY A 136 3.02 1.08 11.41
N MET A 137 2.71 -0.21 11.43
CA MET A 137 1.34 -0.68 11.24
C MET A 137 0.43 -0.31 12.42
N MET A 138 0.96 -0.27 13.66
CA MET A 138 0.21 0.24 14.80
C MET A 138 -0.08 1.75 14.69
N MET A 139 0.79 2.55 14.07
CA MET A 139 0.48 3.95 13.76
C MET A 139 -0.76 4.05 12.86
N VAL A 140 -0.87 3.18 11.87
CA VAL A 140 -2.07 3.14 10.99
C VAL A 140 -3.30 2.63 11.74
N GLU A 141 -3.17 1.55 12.48
CA GLU A 141 -4.28 0.95 13.25
C GLU A 141 -4.88 1.93 14.27
N THR A 142 -4.04 2.79 14.87
CA THR A 142 -4.47 3.75 15.90
C THR A 142 -4.84 5.12 15.34
N GLY A 143 -4.71 5.34 14.04
CA GLY A 143 -4.97 6.62 13.38
C GLY A 143 -3.89 7.68 13.58
N ASP A 144 -2.68 7.30 14.03
CA ASP A 144 -1.54 8.20 14.08
C ASP A 144 -0.92 8.42 12.69
N ALA A 145 -1.20 7.50 11.75
CA ALA A 145 -0.90 7.62 10.33
C ALA A 145 -2.03 7.01 9.49
N ASP A 146 -2.01 7.24 8.18
CA ASP A 146 -3.08 6.84 7.27
C ASP A 146 -2.65 5.70 6.35
N ALA A 147 -1.36 5.56 6.10
CA ALA A 147 -0.79 4.49 5.28
C ALA A 147 0.62 4.08 5.73
N PHE A 148 1.03 2.89 5.34
CA PHE A 148 2.33 2.31 5.68
C PHE A 148 2.98 1.68 4.46
N ILE A 149 4.24 2.03 4.20
CA ILE A 149 5.05 1.51 3.08
C ILE A 149 6.29 0.82 3.66
N THR A 150 6.53 -0.42 3.23
CA THR A 150 7.68 -1.25 3.64
C THR A 150 8.02 -2.24 2.53
N GLY A 151 9.18 -2.91 2.61
CA GLY A 151 9.49 -4.05 1.74
C GLY A 151 10.92 -4.15 1.23
N LEU A 152 11.81 -3.25 1.63
CA LEU A 152 13.21 -3.27 1.15
C LEU A 152 14.11 -4.22 1.95
N TYR A 153 13.89 -4.35 3.25
CA TYR A 153 14.72 -5.19 4.14
C TYR A 153 14.01 -6.43 4.66
N THR A 154 12.68 -6.46 4.62
CA THR A 154 11.89 -7.53 5.25
C THR A 154 11.34 -8.49 4.19
N LYS A 155 11.37 -9.79 4.49
CA LYS A 155 10.70 -10.79 3.66
C LYS A 155 9.20 -10.50 3.60
N TYR A 156 8.61 -10.59 2.42
CA TYR A 156 7.20 -10.34 2.18
C TYR A 156 6.28 -11.12 3.15
N SER A 157 6.58 -12.40 3.39
CA SER A 157 5.80 -13.24 4.32
C SER A 157 5.73 -12.68 5.75
N ASN A 158 6.82 -12.07 6.22
CA ASN A 158 6.84 -11.43 7.55
C ASN A 158 5.97 -10.18 7.58
N THR A 159 6.03 -9.36 6.54
CA THR A 159 5.18 -8.17 6.41
C THR A 159 3.69 -8.54 6.44
N ILE A 160 3.30 -9.57 5.68
CA ILE A 160 1.91 -10.06 5.66
C ILE A 160 1.49 -10.64 7.02
N LYS A 161 2.39 -11.36 7.71
CA LYS A 161 2.12 -11.82 9.07
C LYS A 161 1.81 -10.67 10.01
N VAL A 162 2.62 -9.62 9.99
CA VAL A 162 2.41 -8.44 10.84
C VAL A 162 1.10 -7.72 10.47
N ALA A 163 0.81 -7.55 9.17
CA ALA A 163 -0.44 -6.97 8.71
C ALA A 163 -1.67 -7.74 9.21
N LYS A 164 -1.62 -9.08 9.19
CA LYS A 164 -2.69 -9.93 9.76
C LYS A 164 -2.83 -9.76 11.27
N GLU A 165 -1.71 -9.63 11.98
CA GLU A 165 -1.72 -9.52 13.44
C GLU A 165 -2.19 -8.15 13.91
N VAL A 166 -1.84 -7.08 13.23
CA VAL A 166 -2.11 -5.70 13.61
C VAL A 166 -3.41 -5.19 13.00
N ILE A 167 -3.51 -5.17 11.69
CA ILE A 167 -4.67 -4.63 10.96
C ILE A 167 -5.82 -5.67 10.95
N GLY A 168 -5.51 -6.91 10.58
CA GLY A 168 -6.49 -7.99 10.49
C GLY A 168 -7.22 -8.04 9.15
N ILE A 169 -8.34 -8.74 9.15
CA ILE A 169 -9.24 -8.92 7.99
C ILE A 169 -10.55 -8.21 8.29
N GLN A 170 -11.14 -7.55 7.32
CA GLN A 170 -12.45 -6.92 7.47
C GLN A 170 -13.51 -7.97 7.86
N PRO A 171 -14.44 -7.66 8.78
CA PRO A 171 -15.36 -8.67 9.37
C PRO A 171 -16.24 -9.41 8.34
N GLN A 172 -16.52 -8.79 7.19
CA GLN A 172 -17.34 -9.37 6.13
C GLN A 172 -16.60 -10.36 5.23
N TYR A 173 -15.27 -10.46 5.34
CA TYR A 173 -14.43 -11.37 4.56
C TYR A 173 -13.73 -12.38 5.46
N LYS A 174 -13.43 -13.55 4.90
CA LYS A 174 -12.61 -14.58 5.57
C LYS A 174 -11.18 -14.59 5.06
N HIS A 175 -10.99 -14.09 3.87
CA HIS A 175 -9.71 -14.09 3.17
C HIS A 175 -9.31 -12.67 2.80
N PHE A 176 -8.03 -12.48 2.55
CA PHE A 176 -7.49 -11.27 1.96
C PHE A 176 -6.66 -11.63 0.74
N GLY A 177 -6.59 -10.71 -0.19
CA GLY A 177 -5.84 -10.84 -1.42
C GLY A 177 -4.89 -9.67 -1.62
N THR A 178 -4.00 -9.84 -2.57
CA THR A 178 -3.15 -8.76 -3.06
C THR A 178 -3.54 -8.37 -4.46
N MET A 179 -3.28 -7.13 -4.81
CA MET A 179 -3.55 -6.61 -6.13
C MET A 179 -2.33 -5.88 -6.69
N HIS A 180 -2.01 -6.17 -7.94
CA HIS A 180 -1.12 -5.35 -8.74
C HIS A 180 -1.92 -4.53 -9.74
N ILE A 181 -1.63 -3.25 -9.84
CA ILE A 181 -2.19 -2.37 -10.86
C ILE A 181 -1.15 -2.22 -11.95
N LEU A 182 -1.41 -2.82 -13.11
CA LEU A 182 -0.58 -2.72 -14.29
C LEU A 182 -1.07 -1.57 -15.16
N ASN A 183 -0.30 -0.50 -15.17
CA ASN A 183 -0.60 0.68 -15.96
C ASN A 183 0.24 0.69 -17.23
N SER A 184 -0.39 0.64 -18.39
CA SER A 184 0.27 0.55 -19.69
C SER A 184 -0.36 1.50 -20.71
N LYS A 185 0.33 1.70 -21.86
CA LYS A 185 -0.22 2.47 -22.99
C LYS A 185 -1.53 1.89 -23.54
N LYS A 186 -1.79 0.60 -23.33
CA LYS A 186 -3.02 -0.09 -23.79
C LYS A 186 -4.18 0.01 -22.81
N GLY A 187 -3.91 0.44 -21.57
CA GLY A 187 -4.92 0.55 -20.52
C GLY A 187 -4.38 0.15 -19.16
N THR A 188 -5.27 0.23 -18.18
CA THR A 188 -5.01 -0.16 -16.80
C THR A 188 -5.63 -1.52 -16.52
N TYR A 189 -4.86 -2.44 -15.97
CA TYR A 189 -5.29 -3.78 -15.58
C TYR A 189 -5.09 -3.96 -14.08
N PHE A 190 -6.05 -4.59 -13.43
CA PHE A 190 -6.01 -4.94 -12.02
C PHE A 190 -5.86 -6.46 -11.91
N LEU A 191 -4.73 -6.93 -11.38
CA LEU A 191 -4.40 -8.35 -11.28
C LEU A 191 -4.47 -8.77 -9.82
N ALA A 192 -5.33 -9.72 -9.48
CA ALA A 192 -5.54 -10.26 -8.14
C ALA A 192 -5.87 -11.77 -8.17
N ASP A 193 -5.52 -12.58 -7.21
CA ASP A 193 -4.53 -12.40 -6.15
C ASP A 193 -3.14 -12.72 -6.68
N THR A 194 -2.18 -11.87 -6.41
CA THR A 194 -0.85 -12.02 -7.04
C THR A 194 0.19 -12.69 -6.15
N LEU A 195 -0.03 -12.76 -4.82
CA LEU A 195 1.08 -13.13 -3.92
C LEU A 195 0.70 -13.97 -2.69
N ILE A 196 -0.57 -14.08 -2.30
CA ILE A 196 -0.92 -14.61 -0.97
C ILE A 196 -1.52 -16.02 -1.05
N ASN A 197 -2.56 -16.20 -1.84
CA ASN A 197 -3.32 -17.45 -1.84
C ASN A 197 -2.78 -18.41 -2.90
N ARG A 198 -1.96 -19.36 -2.48
CA ARG A 198 -1.29 -20.29 -3.40
C ARG A 198 -2.27 -21.28 -4.07
N HIS A 199 -3.26 -21.75 -3.31
CA HIS A 199 -4.25 -22.74 -3.76
C HIS A 199 -5.64 -22.27 -3.29
N PRO A 200 -6.20 -21.21 -3.91
CA PRO A 200 -7.49 -20.68 -3.51
C PRO A 200 -8.61 -21.67 -3.89
N ASN A 201 -9.52 -21.92 -2.96
CA ASN A 201 -10.80 -22.56 -3.25
C ASN A 201 -11.82 -21.56 -3.77
N ALA A 202 -13.02 -21.99 -4.12
CA ALA A 202 -14.08 -21.12 -4.63
C ALA A 202 -14.42 -19.97 -3.68
N GLU A 203 -14.53 -20.23 -2.36
CA GLU A 203 -14.82 -19.19 -1.36
C GLU A 203 -13.72 -18.12 -1.32
N THR A 204 -12.45 -18.54 -1.35
CA THR A 204 -11.31 -17.62 -1.41
C THR A 204 -11.34 -16.76 -2.67
N LEU A 205 -11.65 -17.35 -3.82
CA LEU A 205 -11.76 -16.64 -5.10
C LEU A 205 -12.91 -15.62 -5.10
N ILE A 206 -14.04 -15.96 -4.49
CA ILE A 206 -15.17 -15.03 -4.31
C ILE A 206 -14.78 -13.84 -3.45
N ASP A 207 -14.11 -14.06 -2.31
CA ASP A 207 -13.61 -12.98 -1.46
C ASP A 207 -12.63 -12.06 -2.22
N ILE A 208 -11.68 -12.65 -2.96
CA ILE A 208 -10.73 -11.91 -3.79
C ILE A 208 -11.45 -11.06 -4.83
N ALA A 209 -12.46 -11.62 -5.50
CA ALA A 209 -13.23 -10.92 -6.52
C ALA A 209 -14.01 -9.73 -5.94
N LYS A 210 -14.68 -9.90 -4.80
CA LYS A 210 -15.41 -8.82 -4.10
C LYS A 210 -14.47 -7.71 -3.63
N LEU A 211 -13.32 -8.07 -3.05
CA LEU A 211 -12.28 -7.11 -2.65
C LEU A 211 -11.73 -6.36 -3.86
N SER A 212 -11.54 -7.07 -4.98
CA SER A 212 -11.06 -6.48 -6.23
C SER A 212 -12.07 -5.50 -6.82
N GLU A 213 -13.35 -5.85 -6.83
CA GLU A 213 -14.43 -4.96 -7.26
C GLU A 213 -14.40 -3.65 -6.49
N HIS A 214 -14.33 -3.71 -5.16
CA HIS A 214 -14.27 -2.53 -4.31
C HIS A 214 -13.08 -1.64 -4.68
N THR A 215 -11.89 -2.24 -4.85
CA THR A 215 -10.68 -1.52 -5.22
C THR A 215 -10.78 -0.87 -6.61
N VAL A 216 -11.26 -1.59 -7.61
CA VAL A 216 -11.44 -1.07 -8.98
C VAL A 216 -12.39 0.13 -8.99
N ARG A 217 -13.51 0.05 -8.25
CA ARG A 217 -14.45 1.16 -8.09
C ARG A 217 -13.84 2.36 -7.37
N PHE A 218 -12.98 2.13 -6.36
CA PHE A 218 -12.25 3.20 -5.68
C PHE A 218 -11.38 4.01 -6.67
N PHE A 219 -10.82 3.36 -7.69
CA PHE A 219 -10.10 4.03 -8.78
C PHE A 219 -11.02 4.60 -9.89
N ASN A 220 -12.33 4.71 -9.64
CA ASN A 220 -13.32 5.21 -10.60
C ASN A 220 -13.38 4.42 -11.92
N HIS A 221 -13.12 3.12 -11.86
CA HIS A 221 -13.31 2.21 -12.99
C HIS A 221 -14.54 1.33 -12.79
N THR A 222 -15.23 1.00 -13.88
CA THR A 222 -16.25 -0.04 -13.87
C THR A 222 -15.56 -1.39 -13.92
N PRO A 223 -15.76 -2.27 -12.93
CA PRO A 223 -15.09 -3.57 -12.93
C PRO A 223 -15.67 -4.48 -14.01
N VAL A 224 -14.79 -5.03 -14.82
CA VAL A 224 -15.06 -6.14 -15.72
C VAL A 224 -14.03 -7.21 -15.39
N MET A 225 -14.48 -8.33 -14.83
CA MET A 225 -13.61 -9.35 -14.28
C MET A 225 -13.57 -10.60 -15.14
N ALA A 226 -12.37 -11.16 -15.31
CA ALA A 226 -12.14 -12.48 -15.85
C ALA A 226 -11.40 -13.31 -14.80
N MET A 227 -11.95 -14.46 -14.43
CA MET A 227 -11.26 -15.42 -13.59
C MET A 227 -10.43 -16.36 -14.45
N LEU A 228 -9.15 -16.48 -14.13
CA LEU A 228 -8.17 -17.19 -14.94
C LEU A 228 -7.87 -18.57 -14.35
N SER A 229 -7.75 -19.53 -15.22
CA SER A 229 -7.32 -20.89 -14.95
C SER A 229 -6.33 -21.33 -16.01
N TYR A 230 -5.58 -22.40 -15.77
CA TYR A 230 -4.73 -23.03 -16.79
C TYR A 230 -5.54 -23.79 -17.84
N SER A 231 -6.79 -24.12 -17.54
CA SER A 231 -7.70 -24.86 -18.43
C SER A 231 -8.54 -23.91 -19.28
N ASN A 232 -8.79 -24.28 -20.53
CA ASN A 232 -9.65 -23.53 -21.44
C ASN A 232 -11.12 -23.92 -21.27
N PHE A 233 -11.98 -22.96 -20.91
CA PHE A 233 -13.44 -23.06 -20.90
C PHE A 233 -14.00 -24.36 -20.26
N GLY A 234 -13.44 -24.77 -19.13
CA GLY A 234 -13.94 -25.95 -18.40
C GLY A 234 -13.58 -27.30 -19.03
N ALA A 235 -12.55 -27.35 -19.87
CA ALA A 235 -12.08 -28.61 -20.46
C ALA A 235 -11.51 -29.57 -19.41
N ASP A 236 -11.09 -29.05 -18.25
CA ASP A 236 -10.64 -29.83 -17.10
C ASP A 236 -11.68 -29.75 -15.98
N THR A 237 -12.05 -30.92 -15.45
CA THR A 237 -13.07 -31.09 -14.41
C THR A 237 -12.48 -31.41 -13.05
N GLU A 238 -11.17 -31.24 -12.88
CA GLU A 238 -10.45 -31.49 -11.62
C GLU A 238 -9.62 -30.26 -11.21
N GLY A 239 -9.33 -30.14 -9.91
CA GLY A 239 -8.41 -29.16 -9.35
C GLY A 239 -8.87 -27.70 -9.44
N SER A 240 -7.96 -26.78 -9.73
CA SER A 240 -8.24 -25.34 -9.71
C SER A 240 -9.28 -24.85 -10.72
N PRO A 241 -9.47 -25.44 -11.93
CA PRO A 241 -10.56 -25.07 -12.84
C PRO A 241 -11.94 -25.23 -12.22
N VAL A 242 -12.17 -26.25 -11.40
CA VAL A 242 -13.44 -26.47 -10.69
C VAL A 242 -13.71 -25.33 -9.71
N SER A 243 -12.73 -24.98 -8.89
CA SER A 243 -12.86 -23.84 -7.95
C SER A 243 -13.15 -22.51 -8.66
N VAL A 244 -12.55 -22.31 -9.83
CA VAL A 244 -12.82 -21.13 -10.67
C VAL A 244 -14.24 -21.16 -11.21
N HIS A 245 -14.71 -22.31 -11.71
CA HIS A 245 -16.07 -22.48 -12.22
C HIS A 245 -17.11 -22.22 -11.15
N GLU A 246 -16.98 -22.85 -9.98
CA GLU A 246 -17.87 -22.66 -8.84
C GLU A 246 -17.93 -21.19 -8.38
N ALA A 247 -16.78 -20.51 -8.34
CA ALA A 247 -16.73 -19.09 -7.98
C ALA A 247 -17.44 -18.22 -9.01
N VAL A 248 -17.27 -18.48 -10.32
CA VAL A 248 -17.95 -17.74 -11.38
C VAL A 248 -19.45 -17.96 -11.34
N GLU A 249 -19.92 -19.22 -11.19
CA GLU A 249 -21.35 -19.51 -11.06
C GLU A 249 -21.98 -18.78 -9.87
N TYR A 250 -21.33 -18.81 -8.70
CA TYR A 250 -21.81 -18.10 -7.53
C TYR A 250 -21.95 -16.60 -7.79
N MET A 251 -20.94 -15.99 -8.42
CA MET A 251 -20.94 -14.53 -8.68
C MET A 251 -21.91 -14.10 -9.78
N GLN A 252 -22.30 -15.00 -10.68
CA GLN A 252 -23.33 -14.71 -11.69
C GLN A 252 -24.75 -14.77 -11.14
N GLN A 253 -24.94 -15.49 -10.02
CA GLN A 253 -26.24 -15.66 -9.37
C GLN A 253 -26.50 -14.64 -8.26
N ASN A 254 -25.47 -13.97 -7.75
CA ASN A 254 -25.52 -13.04 -6.60
C ASN A 254 -24.86 -11.71 -6.93
#